data_9a9d8ab91ee93bc2e1b5d0218599a01f
#
_entry.id   9a9d8ab91ee93bc2e1b5d0218599a01f
#
_cell.length_a   1.000
_cell.length_b   1.000
_cell.length_c   1.000
_cell.angle_alpha   90.00
_cell.angle_beta   90.00
_cell.angle_gamma   90.00
#
_symmetry.space_group_name_H-M   'P 1'
#
loop_
_entity.id
_entity.type
_entity.pdbx_description
1 polymer ?
#
loop_
_entity_poly.entity_id
_entity_poly.type
_entity_poly.pdbx_seq_one_letter_code
_entity_poly.pdbx_strand_id
1 'polypeptide(L)'
;MRPVEALTRHASSWGWLVTVSAFALLTAGLAMVVWWAATNEERTGTYNARGVSGITLDIGEADLQIVGGGSQAALQVSHTDRFAFGHPAEAERIVQGGTLRLRSRCPAALLGSCSSAYRLRVPDNVPVRVRTTSGDVSSSGYRGSATVDTRSGDVNFDGWCGFNLQVRADVGDVRAVAACTPQRLQLRSRQGSVDALVPPGRYRVDAESDEGKRSVRGVTTGDDAPFQVQALSTTGDVRVGSGP
;
A
#
# COMPACT_ATOMS: atom_id res chain seq x y z
N MET A 1 61.30 -21.89 54.87
CA MET A 1 59.83 -21.95 54.97
C MET A 1 59.26 -20.71 54.32
N ARG A 2 58.57 -20.86 53.20
CA ARG A 2 58.08 -19.76 52.36
C ARG A 2 56.58 -19.74 52.38
N PRO A 3 55.93 -18.57 52.38
CA PRO A 3 54.49 -18.47 52.23
C PRO A 3 54.14 -18.47 50.71
N VAL A 4 53.34 -19.43 50.25
CA VAL A 4 52.75 -19.52 48.91
C VAL A 4 51.25 -19.33 49.04
N GLU A 5 50.79 -18.26 49.64
CA GLU A 5 49.34 -18.07 49.84
C GLU A 5 48.74 -16.74 49.30
N ALA A 6 49.48 -16.01 48.46
CA ALA A 6 48.99 -14.66 48.06
C ALA A 6 48.39 -14.57 46.63
N LEU A 7 48.33 -15.68 45.85
CA LEU A 7 47.97 -15.63 44.43
C LEU A 7 46.54 -16.11 44.06
N THR A 8 45.79 -16.65 45.01
CA THR A 8 44.48 -17.24 44.72
C THR A 8 43.28 -16.33 44.96
N ARG A 9 43.46 -15.15 45.57
CA ARG A 9 42.34 -14.25 45.89
C ARG A 9 41.93 -13.28 44.80
N HIS A 10 42.76 -13.01 43.81
CA HIS A 10 42.41 -12.06 42.73
C HIS A 10 41.61 -12.68 41.57
N ALA A 11 41.68 -14.00 41.36
CA ALA A 11 40.95 -14.66 40.26
C ALA A 11 39.44 -14.79 40.52
N SER A 12 38.99 -14.83 41.78
CA SER A 12 37.60 -15.01 42.13
C SER A 12 36.75 -13.73 42.01
N SER A 13 37.35 -12.57 42.18
CA SER A 13 36.65 -11.30 42.09
C SER A 13 36.34 -10.88 40.63
N TRP A 14 37.19 -11.24 39.71
CA TRP A 14 37.00 -10.97 38.29
C TRP A 14 35.89 -11.84 37.67
N GLY A 15 35.86 -13.13 38.03
CA GLY A 15 34.79 -14.05 37.63
C GLY A 15 33.43 -13.59 38.10
N TRP A 16 33.33 -13.10 39.36
CA TRP A 16 32.07 -12.58 39.90
C TRP A 16 31.62 -11.27 39.23
N LEU A 17 32.53 -10.35 38.89
CA LEU A 17 32.25 -9.15 38.16
C LEU A 17 31.75 -9.42 36.75
N VAL A 18 32.33 -10.39 36.04
CA VAL A 18 31.90 -10.80 34.69
C VAL A 18 30.52 -11.45 34.74
N THR A 19 30.23 -12.33 35.70
CA THR A 19 28.90 -12.94 35.82
C THR A 19 27.82 -11.94 36.22
N VAL A 20 28.09 -10.99 37.10
CA VAL A 20 27.13 -9.94 37.45
C VAL A 20 26.88 -8.99 36.30
N SER A 21 27.92 -8.63 35.53
CA SER A 21 27.76 -7.77 34.34
C SER A 21 26.96 -8.50 33.22
N ALA A 22 27.21 -9.79 33.00
CA ALA A 22 26.46 -10.57 32.04
C ALA A 22 24.97 -10.71 32.42
N PHE A 23 24.71 -10.94 33.72
CA PHE A 23 23.34 -11.01 34.22
C PHE A 23 22.63 -9.65 34.16
N ALA A 24 23.30 -8.55 34.45
CA ALA A 24 22.74 -7.20 34.31
C ALA A 24 22.42 -6.85 32.85
N LEU A 25 23.26 -7.23 31.90
CA LEU A 25 23.01 -7.04 30.47
C LEU A 25 21.84 -7.89 29.97
N LEU A 26 21.74 -9.15 30.42
CA LEU A 26 20.63 -10.03 30.10
C LEU A 26 19.30 -9.51 30.65
N THR A 27 19.27 -9.05 31.90
CA THR A 27 18.06 -8.50 32.49
C THR A 27 17.65 -7.17 31.85
N ALA A 28 18.61 -6.30 31.52
CA ALA A 28 18.36 -5.06 30.79
C ALA A 28 17.83 -5.33 29.37
N GLY A 29 18.43 -6.30 28.68
CA GLY A 29 17.96 -6.75 27.36
C GLY A 29 16.55 -7.33 27.40
N LEU A 30 16.26 -8.18 28.39
CA LEU A 30 14.91 -8.73 28.57
C LEU A 30 13.89 -7.66 28.90
N ALA A 31 14.22 -6.74 29.81
CA ALA A 31 13.38 -5.60 30.17
C ALA A 31 13.09 -4.70 28.95
N MET A 32 14.09 -4.50 28.09
CA MET A 32 13.93 -3.72 26.86
C MET A 32 13.00 -4.41 25.86
N VAL A 33 13.12 -5.75 25.70
CA VAL A 33 12.23 -6.53 24.83
C VAL A 33 10.79 -6.53 25.35
N VAL A 34 10.61 -6.73 26.67
CA VAL A 34 9.28 -6.69 27.30
C VAL A 34 8.68 -5.29 27.18
N TRP A 35 9.45 -4.24 27.40
CA TRP A 35 8.99 -2.88 27.25
C TRP A 35 8.63 -2.56 25.79
N TRP A 36 9.45 -2.98 24.83
CA TRP A 36 9.15 -2.85 23.39
C TRP A 36 7.86 -3.60 23.00
N ALA A 37 7.70 -4.83 23.47
CA ALA A 37 6.49 -5.61 23.22
C ALA A 37 5.23 -4.99 23.86
N ALA A 38 5.37 -4.39 25.05
CA ALA A 38 4.27 -3.75 25.76
C ALA A 38 3.87 -2.38 25.17
N THR A 39 4.76 -1.74 24.39
CA THR A 39 4.50 -0.42 23.78
C THR A 39 3.98 -0.49 22.35
N ASN A 40 4.01 -1.67 21.69
CA ASN A 40 3.42 -1.86 20.38
C ASN A 40 1.91 -2.03 20.52
N GLU A 41 1.17 -1.11 19.94
CA GLU A 41 -0.30 -1.12 19.96
C GLU A 41 -0.85 -1.31 18.55
N GLU A 42 -1.98 -2.04 18.47
CA GLU A 42 -2.78 -2.16 17.27
C GLU A 42 -4.19 -1.64 17.57
N ARG A 43 -4.66 -0.70 16.77
CA ARG A 43 -6.02 -0.17 16.85
C ARG A 43 -6.76 -0.42 15.56
N THR A 44 -7.90 -1.07 15.66
CA THR A 44 -8.79 -1.31 14.53
C THR A 44 -10.07 -0.50 14.71
N GLY A 45 -10.46 0.20 13.65
CA GLY A 45 -11.71 0.93 13.61
C GLY A 45 -12.49 0.60 12.33
N THR A 46 -13.81 0.57 12.44
CA THR A 46 -14.69 0.39 11.29
C THR A 46 -15.81 1.42 11.33
N TYR A 47 -16.12 2.02 10.19
CA TYR A 47 -17.27 2.90 10.06
C TYR A 47 -17.98 2.72 8.71
N ASN A 48 -19.26 3.05 8.70
CA ASN A 48 -20.09 2.99 7.51
C ASN A 48 -20.53 4.41 7.15
N ALA A 49 -20.48 4.75 5.86
CA ALA A 49 -21.01 6.01 5.35
C ALA A 49 -22.09 5.71 4.30
N ARG A 50 -23.22 6.41 4.43
CA ARG A 50 -24.34 6.35 3.48
C ARG A 50 -24.41 7.62 2.65
N GLY A 51 -24.93 7.52 1.43
CA GLY A 51 -25.10 8.69 0.56
C GLY A 51 -23.78 9.28 0.05
N VAL A 52 -22.71 8.45 0.00
CA VAL A 52 -21.42 8.86 -0.53
C VAL A 52 -21.44 8.69 -2.05
N SER A 53 -21.18 9.77 -2.76
CA SER A 53 -21.10 9.84 -4.23
C SER A 53 -19.66 9.94 -4.76
N GLY A 54 -18.67 10.06 -3.87
CA GLY A 54 -17.26 10.12 -4.22
C GLY A 54 -16.35 9.89 -3.01
N ILE A 55 -15.14 9.39 -3.25
CA ILE A 55 -14.16 9.11 -2.21
C ILE A 55 -12.82 9.73 -2.61
N THR A 56 -12.22 10.46 -1.69
CA THR A 56 -10.87 11.01 -1.85
C THR A 56 -10.03 10.59 -0.64
N LEU A 57 -8.95 9.87 -0.91
CA LEU A 57 -8.01 9.38 0.08
C LEU A 57 -6.68 10.09 -0.12
N ASP A 58 -6.15 10.68 0.95
CA ASP A 58 -4.81 11.29 1.01
C ASP A 58 -4.06 10.62 2.15
N ILE A 59 -3.35 9.57 1.82
CA ILE A 59 -2.76 8.65 2.80
C ILE A 59 -1.25 8.77 2.69
N GLY A 60 -0.57 8.99 3.80
CA GLY A 60 0.90 9.08 3.84
C GLY A 60 1.52 7.72 3.61
N GLU A 61 1.60 6.93 4.66
CA GLU A 61 2.25 5.61 4.69
C GLU A 61 1.22 4.56 5.09
N ALA A 62 0.58 3.93 4.10
CA ALA A 62 -0.42 2.92 4.38
C ALA A 62 -0.72 2.04 3.15
N ASP A 63 -1.01 0.80 3.44
CA ASP A 63 -1.57 -0.13 2.46
C ASP A 63 -3.07 0.11 2.29
N LEU A 64 -3.53 0.06 1.05
CA LEU A 64 -4.93 0.28 0.70
C LEU A 64 -5.51 -0.91 -0.05
N GLN A 65 -6.60 -1.44 0.48
CA GLN A 65 -7.40 -2.45 -0.20
C GLN A 65 -8.78 -1.90 -0.56
N ILE A 66 -9.12 -1.90 -1.85
CA ILE A 66 -10.43 -1.51 -2.38
C ILE A 66 -11.17 -2.78 -2.82
N VAL A 67 -12.35 -3.03 -2.27
CA VAL A 67 -13.18 -4.19 -2.60
C VAL A 67 -14.50 -3.69 -3.17
N GLY A 68 -14.91 -4.24 -4.31
CA GLY A 68 -16.24 -3.97 -4.86
C GLY A 68 -17.34 -4.40 -3.90
N GLY A 69 -18.28 -3.52 -3.60
CA GLY A 69 -19.35 -3.74 -2.65
C GLY A 69 -20.68 -4.13 -3.29
N GLY A 70 -20.81 -3.96 -4.60
CA GLY A 70 -22.09 -4.13 -5.31
C GLY A 70 -22.97 -2.87 -5.26
N SER A 71 -24.06 -2.88 -6.02
CA SER A 71 -24.90 -1.70 -6.28
C SER A 71 -25.68 -1.18 -5.08
N GLN A 72 -25.94 -2.02 -4.07
CA GLN A 72 -26.72 -1.65 -2.88
C GLN A 72 -25.87 -1.55 -1.61
N ALA A 73 -24.57 -1.70 -1.71
CA ALA A 73 -23.69 -1.62 -0.55
C ALA A 73 -23.61 -0.18 0.00
N ALA A 74 -23.53 -0.06 1.32
CA ALA A 74 -23.02 1.17 1.93
C ALA A 74 -21.50 1.16 1.85
N LEU A 75 -20.89 2.35 1.75
CA LEU A 75 -19.45 2.47 1.90
C LEU A 75 -19.06 2.03 3.31
N GLN A 76 -18.19 1.02 3.37
CA GLN A 76 -17.59 0.56 4.62
C GLN A 76 -16.09 0.80 4.57
N VAL A 77 -15.57 1.42 5.61
CA VAL A 77 -14.14 1.67 5.78
C VAL A 77 -13.68 1.00 7.06
N SER A 78 -12.74 0.11 6.94
CA SER A 78 -12.01 -0.47 8.07
C SER A 78 -10.57 0.02 8.02
N HIS A 79 -10.01 0.38 9.15
CA HIS A 79 -8.60 0.73 9.26
C HIS A 79 -7.98 0.00 10.43
N THR A 80 -6.71 -0.31 10.28
CA THR A 80 -5.88 -0.88 11.33
C THR A 80 -4.60 -0.06 11.40
N ASP A 81 -4.38 0.57 12.54
CA ASP A 81 -3.18 1.33 12.82
C ASP A 81 -2.28 0.51 13.73
N ARG A 82 -1.03 0.34 13.33
CA ARG A 82 0.03 -0.27 14.14
C ARG A 82 1.03 0.79 14.46
N PHE A 83 1.27 1.01 15.73
CA PHE A 83 2.19 2.05 16.18
C PHE A 83 2.92 1.64 17.45
N ALA A 84 4.06 2.26 17.67
CA ALA A 84 4.84 2.09 18.89
C ALA A 84 4.97 3.42 19.62
N PHE A 85 5.16 3.34 20.94
CA PHE A 85 5.38 4.49 21.83
C PHE A 85 4.25 5.53 21.82
N GLY A 86 3.01 5.10 21.60
CA GLY A 86 1.85 5.97 21.69
C GLY A 86 1.71 7.01 20.58
N HIS A 87 2.32 6.78 19.42
CA HIS A 87 2.24 7.65 18.25
C HIS A 87 1.35 7.03 17.13
N PRO A 88 0.01 6.99 17.32
CA PRO A 88 -0.90 6.49 16.29
C PRO A 88 -0.91 7.39 15.06
N ALA A 89 -1.37 6.86 13.94
CA ALA A 89 -1.61 7.66 12.77
C ALA A 89 -2.69 8.72 13.05
N GLU A 90 -2.44 9.94 12.58
CA GLU A 90 -3.42 11.02 12.64
C GLU A 90 -4.37 10.87 11.45
N ALA A 91 -5.61 10.48 11.72
CA ALA A 91 -6.64 10.29 10.71
C ALA A 91 -7.73 11.36 10.84
N GLU A 92 -7.88 12.17 9.80
CA GLU A 92 -8.95 13.14 9.63
C GLU A 92 -9.99 12.64 8.63
N ARG A 93 -11.25 12.66 9.01
CA ARG A 93 -12.37 12.20 8.18
C ARG A 93 -13.42 13.29 8.06
N ILE A 94 -13.70 13.71 6.84
CA ILE A 94 -14.72 14.73 6.53
C ILE A 94 -15.65 14.20 5.44
N VAL A 95 -16.95 14.31 5.63
CA VAL A 95 -17.94 14.07 4.57
C VAL A 95 -18.57 15.42 4.21
N GLN A 96 -18.32 15.86 2.99
CA GLN A 96 -18.82 17.14 2.49
C GLN A 96 -19.33 16.98 1.06
N GLY A 97 -20.55 17.44 0.80
CA GLY A 97 -21.16 17.39 -0.54
C GLY A 97 -21.23 15.97 -1.12
N GLY A 98 -21.50 14.96 -0.28
CA GLY A 98 -21.51 13.55 -0.70
C GLY A 98 -20.12 12.93 -0.94
N THR A 99 -19.05 13.69 -0.74
CA THR A 99 -17.67 13.16 -0.90
C THR A 99 -17.07 12.88 0.47
N LEU A 100 -16.63 11.64 0.66
CA LEU A 100 -15.79 11.26 1.80
C LEU A 100 -14.35 11.66 1.50
N ARG A 101 -13.78 12.48 2.36
CA ARG A 101 -12.34 12.79 2.37
C ARG A 101 -11.73 12.15 3.61
N LEU A 102 -10.73 11.32 3.38
CA LEU A 102 -9.93 10.69 4.43
C LEU A 102 -8.49 11.12 4.25
N ARG A 103 -7.91 11.70 5.29
CA ARG A 103 -6.47 11.97 5.37
C ARG A 103 -5.89 11.14 6.49
N SER A 104 -4.75 10.53 6.26
CA SER A 104 -4.04 9.79 7.29
C SER A 104 -2.54 10.00 7.13
N ARG A 105 -1.89 10.32 8.22
CA ARG A 105 -0.43 10.52 8.25
C ARG A 105 0.16 9.96 9.52
N CYS A 106 1.26 9.29 9.39
CA CYS A 106 2.07 8.93 10.54
C CYS A 106 2.82 10.15 11.05
N PRO A 107 2.82 10.44 12.36
CA PRO A 107 3.59 11.53 12.92
C PRO A 107 5.09 11.25 12.75
N ALA A 108 5.87 12.31 12.53
CA ALA A 108 7.31 12.21 12.51
C ALA A 108 7.80 11.97 13.96
N ALA A 109 8.19 10.73 14.25
CA ALA A 109 8.73 10.35 15.55
C ALA A 109 10.20 9.92 15.41
N LEU A 110 11.04 10.35 16.35
CA LEU A 110 12.44 9.93 16.39
C LEU A 110 12.60 8.45 16.78
N LEU A 111 11.65 7.93 17.55
CA LEU A 111 11.59 6.55 18.00
C LEU A 111 10.17 6.03 17.79
N GLY A 112 10.06 4.85 17.19
CA GLY A 112 8.80 4.19 16.98
C GLY A 112 8.53 3.89 15.50
N SER A 113 7.57 3.03 15.28
CA SER A 113 7.02 2.70 13.95
C SER A 113 5.55 3.10 13.93
N CYS A 114 5.12 3.60 12.80
CA CYS A 114 3.71 3.81 12.52
C CYS A 114 3.43 3.26 11.13
N SER A 115 2.40 2.45 11.01
CA SER A 115 1.88 2.00 9.74
C SER A 115 0.37 1.86 9.83
N SER A 116 -0.31 2.13 8.73
CA SER A 116 -1.76 2.00 8.66
C SER A 116 -2.14 1.09 7.51
N ALA A 117 -3.21 0.35 7.67
CA ALA A 117 -3.82 -0.42 6.60
C ALA A 117 -5.31 -0.05 6.49
N TYR A 118 -5.74 0.28 5.29
CA TYR A 118 -7.13 0.66 5.01
C TYR A 118 -7.78 -0.37 4.10
N ARG A 119 -8.99 -0.79 4.46
CA ARG A 119 -9.83 -1.62 3.62
C ARG A 119 -11.16 -0.93 3.38
N LEU A 120 -11.45 -0.64 2.12
CA LEU A 120 -12.67 0.01 1.69
C LEU A 120 -13.53 -0.97 0.92
N ARG A 121 -14.78 -1.16 1.35
CA ARG A 121 -15.81 -1.78 0.52
C ARG A 121 -16.61 -0.66 -0.14
N VAL A 122 -16.42 -0.49 -1.44
CA VAL A 122 -16.93 0.66 -2.19
C VAL A 122 -18.15 0.23 -3.02
N PRO A 123 -19.29 0.95 -2.93
CA PRO A 123 -20.44 0.73 -3.81
C PRO A 123 -20.07 0.88 -5.28
N ASP A 124 -20.84 0.24 -6.16
CA ASP A 124 -20.69 0.39 -7.61
C ASP A 124 -20.90 1.86 -8.02
N ASN A 125 -20.17 2.30 -9.03
CA ASN A 125 -20.21 3.63 -9.64
C ASN A 125 -19.77 4.80 -8.71
N VAL A 126 -19.30 4.55 -7.50
CA VAL A 126 -18.71 5.59 -6.67
C VAL A 126 -17.25 5.79 -7.06
N PRO A 127 -16.86 6.97 -7.61
CA PRO A 127 -15.49 7.21 -8.02
C PRO A 127 -14.55 7.31 -6.81
N VAL A 128 -13.35 6.75 -6.98
CA VAL A 128 -12.30 6.74 -5.95
C VAL A 128 -11.07 7.46 -6.46
N ARG A 129 -10.60 8.42 -5.66
CA ARG A 129 -9.30 9.08 -5.88
C ARG A 129 -8.39 8.78 -4.71
N VAL A 130 -7.22 8.23 -5.01
CA VAL A 130 -6.20 7.88 -4.02
C VAL A 130 -4.94 8.67 -4.29
N ARG A 131 -4.38 9.24 -3.25
CA ARG A 131 -3.01 9.72 -3.22
C ARG A 131 -2.29 9.08 -2.06
N THR A 132 -1.17 8.44 -2.32
CA THR A 132 -0.34 7.85 -1.28
C THR A 132 1.13 8.21 -1.47
N THR A 133 1.86 8.31 -0.37
CA THR A 133 3.31 8.53 -0.41
C THR A 133 4.02 7.19 -0.49
N SER A 134 3.59 6.21 0.30
CA SER A 134 4.12 4.85 0.28
C SER A 134 3.06 3.85 0.75
N GLY A 135 3.21 2.61 0.30
CA GLY A 135 2.27 1.52 0.56
C GLY A 135 1.59 1.04 -0.71
N ASP A 136 1.15 -0.20 -0.67
CA ASP A 136 0.56 -0.87 -1.82
C ASP A 136 -0.93 -0.56 -1.94
N VAL A 137 -1.38 -0.41 -3.18
CA VAL A 137 -2.79 -0.22 -3.50
C VAL A 137 -3.32 -1.43 -4.24
N SER A 138 -4.20 -2.18 -3.62
CA SER A 138 -4.85 -3.34 -4.22
C SER A 138 -6.35 -3.12 -4.39
N SER A 139 -6.90 -3.62 -5.49
CA SER A 139 -8.33 -3.55 -5.76
C SER A 139 -8.84 -4.88 -6.28
N SER A 140 -9.99 -5.34 -5.79
CA SER A 140 -10.64 -6.56 -6.27
C SER A 140 -12.13 -6.32 -6.58
N GLY A 141 -12.54 -6.67 -7.81
CA GLY A 141 -13.93 -6.59 -8.25
C GLY A 141 -14.57 -5.19 -8.16
N TYR A 142 -13.77 -4.14 -8.11
CA TYR A 142 -14.27 -2.77 -8.02
C TYR A 142 -14.92 -2.32 -9.34
N ARG A 143 -16.11 -1.72 -9.22
CA ARG A 143 -16.93 -1.24 -10.34
C ARG A 143 -17.12 0.26 -10.25
N GLY A 144 -16.19 0.99 -10.83
CA GLY A 144 -16.23 2.45 -10.80
C GLY A 144 -14.98 3.05 -11.42
N SER A 145 -14.97 4.36 -11.56
CA SER A 145 -13.80 5.10 -12.02
C SER A 145 -12.81 5.29 -10.88
N ALA A 146 -11.53 5.06 -11.15
CA ALA A 146 -10.47 5.28 -10.16
C ALA A 146 -9.33 6.15 -10.71
N THR A 147 -8.78 6.96 -9.82
CA THR A 147 -7.52 7.67 -10.04
C THR A 147 -6.60 7.38 -8.87
N VAL A 148 -5.42 6.84 -9.15
CA VAL A 148 -4.42 6.51 -8.14
C VAL A 148 -3.11 7.22 -8.49
N ASP A 149 -2.61 8.00 -7.57
CA ASP A 149 -1.30 8.64 -7.64
C ASP A 149 -0.47 8.16 -6.44
N THR A 150 0.58 7.36 -6.68
CA THR A 150 1.50 6.89 -5.64
C THR A 150 2.93 7.35 -5.93
N ARG A 151 3.68 7.64 -4.87
CA ARG A 151 5.11 7.89 -5.00
C ARG A 151 5.89 6.58 -4.93
N SER A 152 5.51 5.66 -4.04
CA SER A 152 6.17 4.36 -3.88
C SER A 152 5.17 3.28 -3.44
N GLY A 153 5.25 2.11 -4.05
CA GLY A 153 4.38 0.96 -3.80
C GLY A 153 3.74 0.45 -5.07
N ASP A 154 3.34 -0.79 -5.03
CA ASP A 154 2.73 -1.46 -6.17
C ASP A 154 1.23 -1.17 -6.23
N VAL A 155 0.72 -1.06 -7.47
CA VAL A 155 -0.70 -0.83 -7.70
C VAL A 155 -1.29 -1.99 -8.50
N ASN A 156 -2.22 -2.72 -7.89
CA ASN A 156 -2.86 -3.87 -8.53
C ASN A 156 -4.40 -3.75 -8.54
N PHE A 157 -4.98 -3.69 -9.73
CA PHE A 157 -6.42 -3.76 -9.95
C PHE A 157 -6.80 -5.10 -10.56
N ASP A 158 -7.46 -5.97 -9.80
CA ASP A 158 -7.92 -7.28 -10.25
C ASP A 158 -9.44 -7.30 -10.43
N GLY A 159 -9.89 -7.78 -11.61
CA GLY A 159 -11.31 -7.86 -11.94
C GLY A 159 -12.02 -6.50 -11.98
N TRP A 160 -11.29 -5.44 -12.31
CA TRP A 160 -11.86 -4.10 -12.40
C TRP A 160 -12.84 -3.97 -13.57
N CYS A 161 -13.97 -3.31 -13.31
CA CYS A 161 -14.99 -3.03 -14.32
C CYS A 161 -15.52 -1.60 -14.16
N GLY A 162 -14.94 -0.66 -14.87
CA GLY A 162 -15.30 0.75 -14.81
C GLY A 162 -15.03 1.48 -16.11
N PHE A 163 -15.42 2.75 -16.17
CA PHE A 163 -15.22 3.56 -17.37
C PHE A 163 -13.78 4.05 -17.51
N ASN A 164 -13.22 4.60 -16.42
CA ASN A 164 -11.90 5.22 -16.44
C ASN A 164 -11.06 4.71 -15.27
N LEU A 165 -9.89 4.21 -15.59
CA LEU A 165 -8.84 3.92 -14.60
C LEU A 165 -7.59 4.69 -14.98
N GLN A 166 -7.10 5.49 -14.06
CA GLN A 166 -5.85 6.21 -14.20
C GLN A 166 -4.95 5.91 -13.02
N VAL A 167 -3.78 5.36 -13.30
CA VAL A 167 -2.77 5.04 -12.29
C VAL A 167 -1.45 5.70 -12.67
N ARG A 168 -0.84 6.36 -11.70
CA ARG A 168 0.52 6.90 -11.79
C ARG A 168 1.31 6.44 -10.58
N ALA A 169 2.42 5.78 -10.82
CA ALA A 169 3.40 5.42 -9.80
C ALA A 169 4.76 6.06 -10.15
N ASP A 170 5.42 6.63 -9.15
CA ASP A 170 6.81 7.04 -9.35
C ASP A 170 7.73 5.82 -9.24
N VAL A 171 7.55 4.98 -8.23
CA VAL A 171 8.29 3.73 -8.01
C VAL A 171 7.33 2.63 -7.63
N GLY A 172 7.33 1.54 -8.38
CA GLY A 172 6.50 0.35 -8.18
C GLY A 172 5.88 -0.16 -9.46
N ASP A 173 5.43 -1.39 -9.43
CA ASP A 173 4.78 -2.04 -10.54
C ASP A 173 3.28 -1.67 -10.60
N VAL A 174 2.77 -1.51 -11.81
CA VAL A 174 1.35 -1.20 -12.04
C VAL A 174 0.71 -2.30 -12.84
N ARG A 175 -0.28 -2.96 -12.28
CA ARG A 175 -1.03 -4.01 -12.93
C ARG A 175 -2.53 -3.72 -12.90
N ALA A 176 -3.20 -3.88 -14.03
CA ALA A 176 -4.64 -3.81 -14.12
C ALA A 176 -5.20 -4.94 -14.98
N VAL A 177 -6.11 -5.71 -14.40
CA VAL A 177 -6.89 -6.75 -15.06
C VAL A 177 -8.33 -6.28 -15.13
N ALA A 178 -8.78 -5.89 -16.33
CA ALA A 178 -10.14 -5.43 -16.55
C ALA A 178 -11.07 -6.61 -16.82
N ALA A 179 -12.17 -6.71 -16.09
CA ALA A 179 -13.22 -7.70 -16.31
C ALA A 179 -14.24 -7.27 -17.36
N CYS A 180 -14.28 -5.99 -17.74
CA CYS A 180 -15.11 -5.45 -18.80
C CYS A 180 -14.32 -4.43 -19.62
N THR A 181 -14.78 -4.15 -20.84
CA THR A 181 -14.11 -3.21 -21.74
C THR A 181 -14.09 -1.79 -21.17
N PRO A 182 -12.91 -1.24 -20.82
CA PRO A 182 -12.81 0.11 -20.31
C PRO A 182 -12.96 1.14 -21.42
N GLN A 183 -13.54 2.30 -21.13
CA GLN A 183 -13.50 3.41 -22.06
C GLN A 183 -12.08 4.00 -22.14
N ARG A 184 -11.42 4.14 -20.97
CA ARG A 184 -10.06 4.62 -20.88
C ARG A 184 -9.30 3.93 -19.75
N LEU A 185 -8.19 3.30 -20.09
CA LEU A 185 -7.24 2.71 -19.16
C LEU A 185 -5.89 3.39 -19.35
N GLN A 186 -5.40 4.09 -18.33
CA GLN A 186 -4.12 4.81 -18.34
C GLN A 186 -3.26 4.36 -17.18
N LEU A 187 -2.21 3.64 -17.47
CA LEU A 187 -1.27 3.11 -16.49
C LEU A 187 0.11 3.68 -16.76
N ARG A 188 0.73 4.24 -15.75
CA ARG A 188 2.07 4.80 -15.85
C ARG A 188 2.89 4.46 -14.63
N SER A 189 4.09 3.95 -14.84
CA SER A 189 5.15 3.86 -13.83
C SER A 189 6.40 4.57 -14.32
N ARG A 190 7.10 5.25 -13.43
CA ARG A 190 8.41 5.80 -13.79
C ARG A 190 9.51 4.76 -13.57
N GLN A 191 9.45 4.02 -12.46
CA GLN A 191 10.37 2.92 -12.14
C GLN A 191 9.56 1.68 -11.72
N GLY A 192 9.33 0.78 -12.67
CA GLY A 192 8.55 -0.43 -12.49
C GLY A 192 7.86 -0.86 -13.77
N SER A 193 7.38 -2.08 -13.81
CA SER A 193 6.69 -2.65 -14.96
C SER A 193 5.22 -2.25 -15.00
N VAL A 194 4.64 -2.24 -16.21
CA VAL A 194 3.22 -1.92 -16.41
C VAL A 194 2.54 -3.05 -17.17
N ASP A 195 1.56 -3.68 -16.54
CA ASP A 195 0.75 -4.75 -17.08
C ASP A 195 -0.71 -4.31 -17.24
N ALA A 196 -1.20 -4.19 -18.48
CA ALA A 196 -2.59 -3.89 -18.81
C ALA A 196 -3.23 -5.10 -19.48
N LEU A 197 -4.14 -5.79 -18.79
CA LEU A 197 -4.89 -6.92 -19.30
C LEU A 197 -6.36 -6.51 -19.46
N VAL A 198 -6.86 -6.57 -20.71
CA VAL A 198 -8.22 -6.14 -21.05
C VAL A 198 -8.97 -7.27 -21.76
N PRO A 199 -10.31 -7.30 -21.75
CA PRO A 199 -11.08 -8.27 -22.52
C PRO A 199 -10.71 -8.22 -24.01
N PRO A 200 -10.91 -9.31 -24.76
CA PRO A 200 -10.73 -9.29 -26.21
C PRO A 200 -11.56 -8.18 -26.85
N GLY A 201 -10.94 -7.40 -27.74
CA GLY A 201 -11.62 -6.25 -28.35
C GLY A 201 -10.67 -5.42 -29.20
N ARG A 202 -11.21 -4.32 -29.74
CA ARG A 202 -10.46 -3.35 -30.55
C ARG A 202 -10.18 -2.10 -29.72
N TYR A 203 -8.89 -1.77 -29.59
CA TYR A 203 -8.42 -0.68 -28.73
C TYR A 203 -7.46 0.23 -29.49
N ARG A 204 -7.47 1.51 -29.15
CA ARG A 204 -6.34 2.39 -29.42
C ARG A 204 -5.31 2.13 -28.31
N VAL A 205 -4.21 1.49 -28.68
CA VAL A 205 -3.17 1.09 -27.74
C VAL A 205 -1.94 2.00 -27.90
N ASP A 206 -1.59 2.66 -26.82
CA ASP A 206 -0.37 3.43 -26.67
C ASP A 206 0.47 2.75 -25.58
N ALA A 207 1.47 1.98 -25.98
CA ALA A 207 2.33 1.21 -25.10
C ALA A 207 3.78 1.60 -25.36
N GLU A 208 4.47 2.13 -24.37
CA GLU A 208 5.85 2.59 -24.50
C GLU A 208 6.68 2.22 -23.27
N SER A 209 7.92 1.87 -23.50
CA SER A 209 8.94 1.69 -22.47
C SER A 209 10.23 2.31 -22.97
N ASP A 210 10.84 3.20 -22.17
CA ASP A 210 12.09 3.84 -22.56
C ASP A 210 13.27 2.88 -22.39
N GLU A 211 13.29 2.14 -21.24
CA GLU A 211 14.40 1.22 -20.89
C GLU A 211 13.90 -0.20 -20.56
N GLY A 212 12.92 -0.70 -21.28
CA GLY A 212 12.35 -2.03 -21.06
C GLY A 212 11.81 -2.66 -22.35
N LYS A 213 11.18 -3.80 -22.19
CA LYS A 213 10.55 -4.50 -23.29
C LYS A 213 9.10 -4.09 -23.42
N ARG A 214 8.67 -3.84 -24.66
CA ARG A 214 7.27 -3.63 -25.00
C ARG A 214 6.67 -4.90 -25.59
N SER A 215 5.49 -5.28 -25.13
CA SER A 215 4.72 -6.42 -25.68
C SER A 215 3.24 -6.09 -25.75
N VAL A 216 2.65 -6.17 -26.95
CA VAL A 216 1.21 -6.06 -27.17
C VAL A 216 0.72 -7.34 -27.83
N ARG A 217 -0.17 -8.10 -27.17
CA ARG A 217 -0.63 -9.42 -27.64
C ARG A 217 -2.10 -9.67 -27.32
N GLY A 218 -2.80 -10.35 -28.22
CA GLY A 218 -4.19 -10.81 -27.96
C GLY A 218 -5.25 -9.71 -27.97
N VAL A 219 -4.91 -8.49 -28.39
CA VAL A 219 -5.84 -7.39 -28.62
C VAL A 219 -5.72 -6.88 -30.05
N THR A 220 -6.82 -6.42 -30.63
CA THR A 220 -6.81 -5.79 -31.96
C THR A 220 -6.55 -4.30 -31.79
N THR A 221 -5.53 -3.76 -32.45
CA THR A 221 -5.18 -2.34 -32.36
C THR A 221 -5.76 -1.55 -33.55
N GLY A 222 -6.17 -0.30 -33.31
CA GLY A 222 -6.63 0.60 -34.35
C GLY A 222 -6.76 2.03 -33.83
N ASP A 223 -6.33 3.00 -34.62
CA ASP A 223 -6.31 4.43 -34.22
C ASP A 223 -7.71 5.02 -34.09
N ASP A 224 -8.69 4.46 -34.76
CA ASP A 224 -10.11 4.83 -34.74
C ASP A 224 -10.93 4.05 -33.69
N ALA A 225 -10.26 3.23 -32.87
CA ALA A 225 -10.95 2.45 -31.84
C ALA A 225 -11.54 3.35 -30.74
N PRO A 226 -12.78 3.07 -30.27
CA PRO A 226 -13.46 3.90 -29.29
C PRO A 226 -12.87 3.76 -27.87
N PHE A 227 -12.14 2.67 -27.61
CA PHE A 227 -11.59 2.34 -26.31
C PHE A 227 -10.09 2.60 -26.32
N GLN A 228 -9.58 3.21 -25.26
CA GLN A 228 -8.18 3.60 -25.15
C GLN A 228 -7.46 2.85 -24.03
N VAL A 229 -6.30 2.28 -24.37
CA VAL A 229 -5.36 1.68 -23.41
C VAL A 229 -4.01 2.37 -23.57
N GLN A 230 -3.56 3.04 -22.53
CA GLN A 230 -2.24 3.65 -22.46
C GLN A 230 -1.45 2.97 -21.33
N ALA A 231 -0.28 2.44 -21.66
CA ALA A 231 0.61 1.77 -20.73
C ALA A 231 2.03 2.28 -20.96
N LEU A 232 2.56 3.03 -20.01
CA LEU A 232 3.85 3.72 -20.13
C LEU A 232 4.76 3.39 -18.96
N SER A 233 6.01 3.06 -19.26
CA SER A 233 7.07 2.94 -18.25
C SER A 233 8.33 3.67 -18.72
N THR A 234 9.06 4.30 -17.78
CA THR A 234 10.40 4.81 -18.09
C THR A 234 11.41 3.68 -17.91
N THR A 235 11.46 3.05 -16.74
CA THR A 235 12.35 1.89 -16.51
C THR A 235 11.52 0.68 -16.08
N GLY A 236 11.33 -0.26 -16.97
CA GLY A 236 10.55 -1.46 -16.72
C GLY A 236 9.81 -1.93 -17.95
N ASP A 237 9.33 -3.15 -17.92
CA ASP A 237 8.64 -3.76 -19.04
C ASP A 237 7.19 -3.27 -19.14
N VAL A 238 6.71 -3.12 -20.39
CA VAL A 238 5.30 -2.78 -20.66
C VAL A 238 4.64 -3.92 -21.41
N ARG A 239 3.55 -4.40 -20.84
CA ARG A 239 2.72 -5.45 -21.44
C ARG A 239 1.27 -4.99 -21.56
N VAL A 240 0.73 -5.10 -22.76
CA VAL A 240 -0.71 -4.98 -23.03
C VAL A 240 -1.20 -6.28 -23.60
N GLY A 241 -2.24 -6.87 -23.03
CA GLY A 241 -2.70 -8.18 -23.44
C GLY A 241 -4.18 -8.41 -23.26
N SER A 242 -4.69 -9.52 -23.83
CA SER A 242 -6.03 -10.00 -23.49
C SER A 242 -6.00 -10.67 -22.11
N GLY A 243 -6.89 -10.20 -21.24
CA GLY A 243 -7.19 -10.83 -19.97
C GLY A 243 -8.21 -11.97 -20.09
N PRO A 244 -8.58 -12.58 -18.96
CA PRO A 244 -9.58 -13.63 -18.92
C PRO A 244 -10.96 -13.15 -19.35
#